data_208622e61db3359e50808a80d0bfda01
#
_entry.id   208622e61db3359e50808a80d0bfda01
#
_cell.length_a   1.000
_cell.length_b   1.000
_cell.length_c   1.000
_cell.angle_alpha   90.00
_cell.angle_beta   90.00
_cell.angle_gamma   90.00
#
_symmetry.space_group_name_H-M   'P 1'
#
loop_
_entity.id
_entity.type
_entity.pdbx_description
1 polymer ?
#
loop_
_entity_poly.entity_id
_entity_poly.type
_entity_poly.pdbx_seq_one_letter_code
_entity_poly.pdbx_strand_id
1 'polypeptide(L)'
;YPPTLTGMRGSHAGSFEVAHALAWEGRKPARYDALEEHYDLVVVGAGMSGLAAAYYYRQQVGPDARILILDNHDDFGGHAKRNEFHHEGRMVLSLGGAQNLDNPGNYSDHAGALMIELGIDADAIAAMDANTPDDFLLGGKLNANVGMSMPGADGKHVNVDGHWFKFMHGRGDYAAAVRQLPISADEQDRLIAFFGGAEDFLDDLSLGEQFDYISSVSYNRFLMDKVGLSQQSIAMFDGHLLVLNGVSGWQHTVLEAISAGAPGLRAMGWVTNFVDSLAAMMIGGVAEIRMFPDGNASVARLIVQKLIPSVAPNMQGIADVAVAQFNYGALDRENQS
;
A
#
# COMPACT_ATOMS: atom_id res chain seq x y z
N TYR A 1 -5.79 27.40 -2.48
CA TYR A 1 -4.88 26.39 -1.95
C TYR A 1 -5.40 25.02 -2.36
N PRO A 2 -4.70 24.31 -3.29
CA PRO A 2 -5.20 23.10 -3.92
C PRO A 2 -5.64 21.99 -2.97
N PRO A 3 -4.94 21.64 -1.88
CA PRO A 3 -5.37 20.58 -0.97
C PRO A 3 -6.74 20.77 -0.34
N THR A 4 -7.27 21.99 -0.29
CA THR A 4 -8.62 22.29 0.23
C THR A 4 -9.71 22.13 -0.83
N LEU A 5 -9.33 21.99 -2.11
CA LEU A 5 -10.24 21.72 -3.22
C LEU A 5 -10.50 20.19 -3.28
N THR A 6 -11.26 19.69 -2.35
CA THR A 6 -11.51 18.25 -2.20
C THR A 6 -12.49 17.70 -3.24
N GLY A 7 -12.74 16.38 -3.20
CA GLY A 7 -13.65 15.69 -4.09
C GLY A 7 -12.95 15.09 -5.31
N MET A 8 -13.60 15.14 -6.48
CA MET A 8 -13.10 14.48 -7.70
C MET A 8 -11.98 15.28 -8.41
N ARG A 9 -10.93 15.60 -7.71
CA ARG A 9 -9.82 16.44 -8.21
C ARG A 9 -9.02 15.81 -9.34
N GLY A 10 -9.08 14.49 -9.51
CA GLY A 10 -8.43 13.80 -10.63
C GLY A 10 -9.12 14.03 -11.99
N SER A 11 -10.34 14.58 -11.99
CA SER A 11 -11.19 14.73 -13.18
C SER A 11 -11.90 16.08 -13.19
N HIS A 12 -11.16 17.15 -12.96
CA HIS A 12 -11.67 18.52 -13.03
C HIS A 12 -11.42 19.17 -14.40
N ALA A 13 -12.14 20.26 -14.69
CA ALA A 13 -11.93 21.02 -15.91
C ALA A 13 -10.48 21.51 -16.02
N GLY A 14 -9.85 21.29 -17.16
CA GLY A 14 -8.45 21.59 -17.44
C GLY A 14 -7.50 20.39 -17.26
N SER A 15 -7.92 19.33 -16.54
CA SER A 15 -7.02 18.20 -16.21
C SER A 15 -6.93 17.14 -17.30
N PHE A 16 -7.87 17.05 -18.23
CA PHE A 16 -7.91 15.96 -19.22
C PHE A 16 -8.24 16.37 -20.65
N GLU A 17 -8.77 17.56 -20.88
CA GLU A 17 -9.30 17.95 -22.22
C GLU A 17 -8.22 17.95 -23.28
N VAL A 18 -7.02 18.46 -22.97
CA VAL A 18 -5.90 18.48 -23.94
C VAL A 18 -5.40 17.07 -24.21
N ALA A 19 -5.28 16.25 -23.19
CA ALA A 19 -4.86 14.86 -23.33
C ALA A 19 -5.85 14.06 -24.17
N HIS A 20 -7.16 14.22 -23.94
CA HIS A 20 -8.22 13.57 -24.70
C HIS A 20 -8.25 14.06 -26.16
N ALA A 21 -8.13 15.37 -26.37
CA ALA A 21 -8.06 15.93 -27.72
C ALA A 21 -6.90 15.35 -28.54
N LEU A 22 -5.72 15.22 -27.91
CA LEU A 22 -4.53 14.69 -28.56
C LEU A 22 -4.61 13.15 -28.75
N ALA A 23 -4.94 12.42 -27.67
CA ALA A 23 -4.83 10.96 -27.64
C ALA A 23 -6.02 10.25 -28.30
N TRP A 24 -7.25 10.74 -28.08
CA TRP A 24 -8.46 10.07 -28.53
C TRP A 24 -9.04 10.66 -29.81
N GLU A 25 -8.95 11.99 -29.98
CA GLU A 25 -9.52 12.66 -31.12
C GLU A 25 -8.49 12.99 -32.22
N GLY A 26 -7.20 12.77 -31.94
CA GLY A 26 -6.10 13.06 -32.86
C GLY A 26 -5.95 14.55 -33.19
N ARG A 27 -6.60 15.43 -32.43
CA ARG A 27 -6.59 16.88 -32.61
C ARG A 27 -5.27 17.46 -32.08
N LYS A 28 -4.44 17.97 -32.96
CA LYS A 28 -3.23 18.71 -32.60
C LYS A 28 -3.51 20.21 -32.69
N PRO A 29 -2.84 21.03 -31.85
CA PRO A 29 -2.86 22.48 -32.04
C PRO A 29 -2.45 22.87 -33.43
N ALA A 30 -3.12 23.87 -34.04
CA ALA A 30 -2.80 24.36 -35.36
C ALA A 30 -1.44 25.07 -35.40
N ARG A 31 -1.01 25.61 -34.25
CA ARG A 31 0.24 26.34 -34.08
C ARG A 31 0.81 26.11 -32.69
N TYR A 32 2.11 26.06 -32.60
CA TYR A 32 2.87 26.12 -31.36
C TYR A 32 3.63 27.44 -31.33
N ASP A 33 3.47 28.20 -30.26
CA ASP A 33 4.26 29.39 -30.01
C ASP A 33 5.60 28.99 -29.39
N ALA A 34 6.71 29.50 -29.93
CA ALA A 34 8.02 29.29 -29.34
C ALA A 34 8.14 30.14 -28.05
N LEU A 35 8.62 29.54 -26.98
CA LEU A 35 9.00 30.26 -25.76
C LEU A 35 10.49 30.59 -25.83
N GLU A 36 10.85 31.73 -25.24
CA GLU A 36 12.26 32.17 -25.13
C GLU A 36 12.97 31.54 -23.91
N GLU A 37 12.24 30.83 -23.12
CA GLU A 37 12.75 30.16 -21.91
C GLU A 37 13.53 28.91 -22.28
N HIS A 38 14.65 28.69 -21.58
CA HIS A 38 15.52 27.54 -21.79
C HIS A 38 15.65 26.76 -20.48
N TYR A 39 15.50 25.45 -20.56
CA TYR A 39 15.59 24.52 -19.43
C TYR A 39 16.59 23.40 -19.75
N ASP A 40 17.35 22.96 -18.73
CA ASP A 40 18.22 21.79 -18.84
C ASP A 40 17.44 20.48 -18.82
N LEU A 41 16.30 20.50 -18.12
CA LEU A 41 15.38 19.37 -18.02
C LEU A 41 13.93 19.85 -18.04
N VAL A 42 13.10 19.21 -18.86
CA VAL A 42 11.64 19.35 -18.80
C VAL A 42 11.03 18.02 -18.38
N VAL A 43 10.30 18.02 -17.27
CA VAL A 43 9.59 16.86 -16.74
C VAL A 43 8.10 17.03 -16.98
N VAL A 44 7.47 16.06 -17.62
CA VAL A 44 6.03 16.05 -17.86
C VAL A 44 5.37 15.11 -16.83
N GLY A 45 4.63 15.71 -15.91
CA GLY A 45 3.99 15.06 -14.79
C GLY A 45 4.71 15.29 -13.46
N ALA A 46 4.03 15.96 -12.52
CA ALA A 46 4.52 16.22 -11.16
C ALA A 46 4.17 15.10 -10.16
N GLY A 47 4.00 13.87 -10.63
CA GLY A 47 3.87 12.69 -9.77
C GLY A 47 5.20 12.29 -9.13
N MET A 48 5.19 11.25 -8.30
CA MET A 48 6.39 10.78 -7.59
C MET A 48 7.60 10.58 -8.50
N SER A 49 7.41 9.92 -9.65
CA SER A 49 8.49 9.64 -10.59
C SER A 49 9.06 10.91 -11.20
N GLY A 50 8.21 11.87 -11.57
CA GLY A 50 8.66 13.14 -12.13
C GLY A 50 9.40 14.00 -11.11
N LEU A 51 8.89 14.07 -9.89
CA LEU A 51 9.54 14.79 -8.79
C LEU A 51 10.91 14.14 -8.44
N ALA A 52 10.97 12.80 -8.37
CA ALA A 52 12.21 12.08 -8.14
C ALA A 52 13.23 12.28 -9.28
N ALA A 53 12.77 12.27 -10.55
CA ALA A 53 13.62 12.53 -11.69
C ALA A 53 14.25 13.92 -11.64
N ALA A 54 13.46 14.96 -11.31
CA ALA A 54 13.96 16.32 -11.12
C ALA A 54 14.97 16.40 -9.97
N TYR A 55 14.68 15.73 -8.87
CA TYR A 55 15.54 15.69 -7.70
C TYR A 55 16.90 15.05 -8.02
N TYR A 56 16.93 13.87 -8.61
CA TYR A 56 18.17 13.18 -8.98
C TYR A 56 18.94 13.90 -10.08
N TYR A 57 18.26 14.50 -11.04
CA TYR A 57 18.93 15.30 -12.06
C TYR A 57 19.66 16.48 -11.46
N ARG A 58 19.02 17.21 -10.53
CA ARG A 58 19.68 18.32 -9.82
C ARG A 58 20.89 17.84 -9.01
N GLN A 59 20.79 16.69 -8.35
CA GLN A 59 21.94 16.12 -7.63
C GLN A 59 23.13 15.81 -8.52
N GLN A 60 22.86 15.31 -9.75
CA GLN A 60 23.93 14.94 -10.67
C GLN A 60 24.55 16.16 -11.39
N VAL A 61 23.72 17.11 -11.79
CA VAL A 61 24.15 18.25 -12.62
C VAL A 61 24.58 19.46 -11.76
N GLY A 62 23.94 19.63 -10.62
CA GLY A 62 24.23 20.72 -9.69
C GLY A 62 23.01 21.60 -9.37
N PRO A 63 23.13 22.48 -8.39
CA PRO A 63 22.04 23.32 -7.90
C PRO A 63 21.54 24.36 -8.91
N ASP A 64 22.38 24.73 -9.87
CA ASP A 64 22.05 25.74 -10.89
C ASP A 64 21.26 25.17 -12.08
N ALA A 65 20.98 23.87 -12.08
CA ALA A 65 20.20 23.23 -13.15
C ALA A 65 18.78 23.83 -13.22
N ARG A 66 18.44 24.32 -14.42
CA ARG A 66 17.10 24.86 -14.70
C ARG A 66 16.16 23.73 -15.07
N ILE A 67 15.22 23.44 -14.19
CA ILE A 67 14.28 22.33 -14.32
C ILE A 67 12.86 22.88 -14.40
N LEU A 68 12.12 22.49 -15.44
CA LEU A 68 10.69 22.75 -15.54
C LEU A 68 9.92 21.46 -15.31
N ILE A 69 8.99 21.47 -14.37
CA ILE A 69 8.03 20.37 -14.14
C ILE A 69 6.65 20.86 -14.54
N LEU A 70 6.02 20.17 -15.47
CA LEU A 70 4.69 20.48 -15.98
C LEU A 70 3.68 19.43 -15.50
N ASP A 71 2.53 19.90 -15.01
CA ASP A 71 1.40 19.04 -14.70
C ASP A 71 0.09 19.69 -15.16
N ASN A 72 -0.86 18.89 -15.58
CA ASN A 72 -2.19 19.37 -15.99
C ASN A 72 -3.20 19.37 -14.85
N HIS A 73 -2.79 18.96 -13.66
CA HIS A 73 -3.59 19.04 -12.44
C HIS A 73 -3.25 20.30 -11.63
N ASP A 74 -4.13 20.64 -10.72
CA ASP A 74 -4.00 21.81 -9.84
C ASP A 74 -2.99 21.63 -8.69
N ASP A 75 -2.43 20.40 -8.55
CA ASP A 75 -1.53 20.04 -7.47
C ASP A 75 -0.50 19.01 -7.94
N PHE A 76 0.67 18.99 -7.31
CA PHE A 76 1.68 17.96 -7.49
C PHE A 76 1.36 16.68 -6.70
N GLY A 77 2.17 15.63 -6.88
CA GLY A 77 2.03 14.33 -6.22
C GLY A 77 1.37 13.26 -7.09
N GLY A 78 0.74 13.63 -8.21
CA GLY A 78 0.09 12.67 -9.10
C GLY A 78 -1.03 11.92 -8.40
N HIS A 79 -0.94 10.58 -8.33
CA HIS A 79 -1.90 9.75 -7.60
C HIS A 79 -1.86 9.97 -6.07
N ALA A 80 -0.75 10.42 -5.53
CA ALA A 80 -0.58 10.75 -4.12
C ALA A 80 -1.17 12.14 -3.80
N LYS A 81 -2.47 12.27 -3.95
CA LYS A 81 -3.23 13.48 -3.61
C LYS A 81 -3.46 13.58 -2.10
N ARG A 82 -3.56 14.82 -1.62
CA ARG A 82 -3.93 15.17 -0.26
C ARG A 82 -5.30 15.84 -0.26
N ASN A 83 -6.18 15.43 0.63
CA ASN A 83 -7.42 16.14 0.93
C ASN A 83 -7.30 16.81 2.29
N GLU A 84 -7.67 18.10 2.37
CA GLU A 84 -7.57 18.91 3.56
C GLU A 84 -8.94 19.56 3.82
N PHE A 85 -9.54 19.21 4.93
CA PHE A 85 -10.84 19.73 5.36
C PHE A 85 -10.63 20.66 6.57
N HIS A 86 -11.34 21.76 6.59
CA HIS A 86 -11.32 22.70 7.71
C HIS A 86 -12.72 22.82 8.30
N HIS A 87 -12.87 22.44 9.56
CA HIS A 87 -14.14 22.52 10.28
C HIS A 87 -13.92 23.04 11.70
N GLU A 88 -14.62 24.10 12.08
CA GLU A 88 -14.54 24.70 13.43
C GLU A 88 -13.11 24.96 13.93
N GLY A 89 -12.24 25.46 13.06
CA GLY A 89 -10.84 25.76 13.38
C GLY A 89 -9.92 24.52 13.47
N ARG A 90 -10.42 23.34 13.17
CA ARG A 90 -9.64 22.11 13.10
C ARG A 90 -9.38 21.74 11.65
N MET A 91 -8.15 21.33 11.37
CA MET A 91 -7.77 20.70 10.11
C MET A 91 -7.92 19.19 10.24
N VAL A 92 -8.60 18.57 9.29
CA VAL A 92 -8.72 17.11 9.15
C VAL A 92 -8.09 16.72 7.83
N LEU A 93 -7.15 15.77 7.88
CA LEU A 93 -6.45 15.26 6.71
C LEU A 93 -7.10 13.96 6.25
N SER A 94 -7.08 13.74 4.95
CA SER A 94 -7.48 12.49 4.34
C SER A 94 -6.61 12.16 3.14
N LEU A 95 -6.51 10.89 2.87
CA LEU A 95 -5.82 10.33 1.71
C LEU A 95 -6.56 10.71 0.42
N GLY A 96 -5.81 10.85 -0.67
CA GLY A 96 -6.41 11.09 -1.99
C GLY A 96 -6.29 9.90 -2.94
N GLY A 97 -5.28 9.06 -2.80
CA GLY A 97 -5.07 7.93 -3.72
C GLY A 97 -4.05 6.92 -3.20
N ALA A 98 -2.82 7.36 -2.97
CA ALA A 98 -1.75 6.49 -2.48
C ALA A 98 -1.62 6.60 -0.96
N GLN A 99 -1.81 5.50 -0.27
CA GLN A 99 -1.88 5.46 1.19
C GLN A 99 -0.55 5.02 1.82
N ASN A 100 -0.07 3.83 1.47
CA ASN A 100 0.91 3.09 2.23
C ASN A 100 2.35 3.30 1.76
N LEU A 101 3.27 3.26 2.70
CA LEU A 101 4.67 2.90 2.49
C LEU A 101 4.78 1.42 2.85
N ASP A 102 4.71 0.56 1.84
CA ASP A 102 4.74 -0.89 2.03
C ASP A 102 6.19 -1.38 2.05
N ASN A 103 6.61 -2.01 3.13
CA ASN A 103 7.94 -2.63 3.29
C ASN A 103 9.10 -1.75 2.77
N PRO A 104 9.31 -0.55 3.32
CA PRO A 104 10.35 0.35 2.82
C PRO A 104 11.76 -0.27 2.83
N GLY A 105 12.01 -1.27 3.66
CA GLY A 105 13.25 -2.06 3.65
C GLY A 105 13.48 -2.89 2.38
N ASN A 106 12.44 -3.13 1.57
CA ASN A 106 12.52 -3.89 0.32
C ASN A 106 12.53 -3.00 -0.94
N TYR A 107 12.62 -1.70 -0.77
CA TYR A 107 12.71 -0.79 -1.91
C TYR A 107 14.02 -0.99 -2.68
N SER A 108 14.00 -0.68 -3.98
CA SER A 108 15.25 -0.65 -4.77
C SER A 108 16.25 0.33 -4.17
N ASP A 109 17.54 0.12 -4.43
CA ASP A 109 18.61 0.97 -3.90
C ASP A 109 18.34 2.46 -4.14
N HIS A 110 17.83 2.84 -5.32
CA HIS A 110 17.48 4.22 -5.63
C HIS A 110 16.27 4.73 -4.85
N ALA A 111 15.21 3.95 -4.77
CA ALA A 111 14.03 4.36 -4.02
C ALA A 111 14.32 4.42 -2.51
N GLY A 112 15.06 3.44 -1.97
CA GLY A 112 15.48 3.43 -0.58
C GLY A 112 16.39 4.61 -0.23
N ALA A 113 17.36 4.92 -1.09
CA ALA A 113 18.23 6.08 -0.90
C ALA A 113 17.42 7.39 -0.87
N LEU A 114 16.47 7.57 -1.78
CA LEU A 114 15.58 8.74 -1.75
C LEU A 114 14.80 8.84 -0.44
N MET A 115 14.24 7.73 0.04
CA MET A 115 13.51 7.74 1.32
C MET A 115 14.41 8.18 2.48
N ILE A 116 15.63 7.65 2.57
CA ILE A 116 16.61 8.06 3.59
C ILE A 116 16.95 9.54 3.48
N GLU A 117 17.18 10.05 2.27
CA GLU A 117 17.46 11.47 2.04
C GLU A 117 16.29 12.40 2.38
N LEU A 118 15.06 11.90 2.29
CA LEU A 118 13.86 12.59 2.75
C LEU A 118 13.65 12.49 4.28
N GLY A 119 14.50 11.75 4.99
CA GLY A 119 14.39 11.50 6.42
C GLY A 119 13.41 10.39 6.78
N ILE A 120 12.98 9.57 5.80
CA ILE A 120 12.06 8.45 5.99
C ILE A 120 12.92 7.19 6.13
N ASP A 121 13.53 6.99 7.26
CA ASP A 121 14.25 5.77 7.63
C ASP A 121 13.53 5.01 8.76
N ALA A 122 13.97 3.79 9.01
CA ALA A 122 13.33 2.91 9.99
C ALA A 122 13.36 3.51 11.41
N ASP A 123 14.46 4.16 11.80
CA ASP A 123 14.62 4.75 13.13
C ASP A 123 13.74 6.00 13.28
N ALA A 124 13.66 6.83 12.24
CA ALA A 124 12.80 8.00 12.21
C ALA A 124 11.33 7.62 12.27
N ILE A 125 10.91 6.57 11.55
CA ILE A 125 9.55 6.03 11.61
C ILE A 125 9.25 5.49 13.01
N ALA A 126 10.15 4.71 13.60
CA ALA A 126 9.98 4.18 14.95
C ALA A 126 9.87 5.30 15.99
N ALA A 127 10.66 6.37 15.86
CA ALA A 127 10.57 7.54 16.72
C ALA A 127 9.24 8.29 16.57
N MET A 128 8.70 8.37 15.36
CA MET A 128 7.36 8.93 15.13
C MET A 128 6.28 8.07 15.78
N ASP A 129 6.32 6.76 15.58
CA ASP A 129 5.36 5.81 16.16
C ASP A 129 5.35 5.90 17.69
N ALA A 130 6.51 6.01 18.33
CA ALA A 130 6.63 6.12 19.77
C ALA A 130 6.01 7.41 20.37
N ASN A 131 5.94 8.48 19.58
CA ASN A 131 5.43 9.78 19.98
C ASN A 131 4.02 10.08 19.44
N THR A 132 3.45 9.20 18.61
CA THR A 132 2.13 9.39 18.02
C THR A 132 1.06 8.76 18.91
N PRO A 133 -0.04 9.48 19.21
CA PRO A 133 -1.17 8.89 19.94
C PRO A 133 -1.69 7.62 19.27
N ASP A 134 -2.12 6.67 20.08
CA ASP A 134 -2.57 5.34 19.64
C ASP A 134 -3.70 5.36 18.61
N ASP A 135 -4.53 6.38 18.63
CA ASP A 135 -5.64 6.61 17.70
C ASP A 135 -5.20 7.16 16.32
N PHE A 136 -3.94 7.59 16.19
CA PHE A 136 -3.32 7.99 14.92
C PHE A 136 -2.51 6.88 14.23
N LEU A 137 -2.22 5.79 14.94
CA LEU A 137 -1.43 4.67 14.41
C LEU A 137 -2.29 3.76 13.54
N LEU A 138 -2.46 4.10 12.28
CA LEU A 138 -3.19 3.29 11.29
C LEU A 138 -2.55 1.92 10.98
N GLY A 139 -1.37 1.61 11.45
CA GLY A 139 -0.71 0.32 11.20
C GLY A 139 -0.71 -0.64 12.38
N GLY A 140 -0.59 -0.16 13.62
CA GLY A 140 -0.34 -1.00 14.79
C GLY A 140 -1.58 -1.47 15.53
N LYS A 141 -2.48 -0.57 15.87
CA LYS A 141 -3.60 -0.88 16.78
C LYS A 141 -4.96 -1.00 16.12
N LEU A 142 -5.22 -0.34 14.99
CA LEU A 142 -6.47 -0.54 14.24
C LEU A 142 -6.58 -1.95 13.67
N ASN A 143 -5.47 -2.58 13.30
CA ASN A 143 -5.44 -3.97 12.88
C ASN A 143 -5.51 -4.96 14.06
N ALA A 144 -5.39 -4.50 15.31
CA ALA A 144 -5.45 -5.37 16.47
C ALA A 144 -6.85 -5.99 16.69
N ASN A 145 -7.89 -5.39 16.13
CA ASN A 145 -9.28 -5.79 16.30
C ASN A 145 -10.01 -6.00 14.95
N VAL A 146 -9.31 -6.50 13.94
CA VAL A 146 -9.97 -6.94 12.70
C VAL A 146 -10.72 -8.23 12.98
N GLY A 147 -12.01 -8.11 13.32
CA GLY A 147 -12.89 -9.24 13.58
C GLY A 147 -13.22 -10.04 12.33
N MET A 148 -13.67 -11.28 12.53
CA MET A 148 -14.24 -12.14 11.50
C MET A 148 -15.77 -12.11 11.61
N SER A 149 -16.46 -11.90 10.50
CA SER A 149 -17.92 -11.96 10.42
C SER A 149 -18.35 -13.09 9.50
N MET A 150 -19.09 -14.06 10.02
CA MET A 150 -19.58 -15.20 9.24
C MET A 150 -21.10 -15.35 9.38
N PRO A 151 -21.82 -15.76 8.31
CA PRO A 151 -23.25 -16.06 8.41
C PRO A 151 -23.48 -17.31 9.29
N GLY A 152 -24.34 -17.19 10.28
CA GLY A 152 -24.81 -18.33 11.07
C GLY A 152 -25.97 -19.06 10.39
N ALA A 153 -26.37 -20.19 10.97
CA ALA A 153 -27.45 -21.04 10.44
C ALA A 153 -28.83 -20.35 10.40
N ASP A 154 -29.03 -19.33 11.22
CA ASP A 154 -30.26 -18.50 11.24
C ASP A 154 -30.21 -17.30 10.27
N GLY A 155 -29.15 -17.21 9.45
CA GLY A 155 -28.93 -16.11 8.51
C GLY A 155 -28.41 -14.83 9.16
N LYS A 156 -28.20 -14.81 10.48
CA LYS A 156 -27.57 -13.69 11.14
C LYS A 156 -26.06 -13.88 11.16
N HIS A 157 -25.33 -12.78 11.09
CA HIS A 157 -23.88 -12.83 11.16
C HIS A 157 -23.40 -12.99 12.62
N VAL A 158 -22.49 -13.94 12.82
CA VAL A 158 -21.70 -14.09 14.05
C VAL A 158 -20.41 -13.32 13.87
N ASN A 159 -20.16 -12.37 14.73
CA ASN A 159 -18.93 -11.58 14.75
C ASN A 159 -18.02 -12.12 15.84
N VAL A 160 -16.80 -12.47 15.48
CA VAL A 160 -15.76 -12.94 16.38
C VAL A 160 -14.64 -11.93 16.40
N ASP A 161 -14.49 -11.25 17.52
CA ASP A 161 -13.46 -10.23 17.72
C ASP A 161 -12.06 -10.86 17.76
N GLY A 162 -11.05 -10.06 17.42
CA GLY A 162 -9.67 -10.47 17.52
C GLY A 162 -8.82 -10.01 16.35
N HIS A 163 -7.59 -10.45 16.32
CA HIS A 163 -6.66 -10.12 15.25
C HIS A 163 -6.60 -11.28 14.24
N TRP A 164 -7.66 -11.41 13.41
CA TRP A 164 -7.83 -12.56 12.50
C TRP A 164 -6.66 -12.75 11.53
N PHE A 165 -6.02 -11.68 11.08
CA PHE A 165 -4.81 -11.81 10.26
C PHE A 165 -3.69 -12.58 10.99
N LYS A 166 -3.50 -12.35 12.30
CA LYS A 166 -2.55 -13.12 13.12
C LYS A 166 -3.06 -14.53 13.40
N PHE A 167 -4.36 -14.66 13.65
CA PHE A 167 -4.99 -15.95 13.98
C PHE A 167 -4.86 -16.95 12.82
N MET A 168 -5.13 -16.52 11.61
CA MET A 168 -4.99 -17.35 10.41
C MET A 168 -3.56 -17.84 10.17
N HIS A 169 -2.56 -17.18 10.77
CA HIS A 169 -1.15 -17.59 10.75
C HIS A 169 -0.70 -18.29 12.04
N GLY A 170 -1.64 -18.81 12.84
CA GLY A 170 -1.33 -19.57 14.06
C GLY A 170 -0.70 -18.75 15.18
N ARG A 171 -0.98 -17.44 15.21
CA ARG A 171 -0.45 -16.52 16.25
C ARG A 171 -1.57 -16.05 17.17
N GLY A 172 -1.25 -15.87 18.44
CA GLY A 172 -2.22 -15.45 19.45
C GLY A 172 -3.21 -16.56 19.80
N ASP A 173 -4.36 -16.19 20.37
CA ASP A 173 -5.37 -17.15 20.83
C ASP A 173 -6.35 -17.55 19.71
N TYR A 174 -5.77 -17.98 18.56
CA TYR A 174 -6.54 -18.35 17.38
C TYR A 174 -7.49 -19.52 17.63
N ALA A 175 -7.10 -20.48 18.47
CA ALA A 175 -7.92 -21.65 18.74
C ALA A 175 -9.23 -21.26 19.44
N ALA A 176 -9.17 -20.38 20.45
CA ALA A 176 -10.37 -19.88 21.13
C ALA A 176 -11.24 -19.03 20.19
N ALA A 177 -10.64 -18.27 19.26
CA ALA A 177 -11.38 -17.51 18.26
C ALA A 177 -12.10 -18.42 17.26
N VAL A 178 -11.43 -19.44 16.73
CA VAL A 178 -12.04 -20.42 15.81
C VAL A 178 -13.20 -21.16 16.47
N ARG A 179 -13.13 -21.46 17.77
CA ARG A 179 -14.24 -22.10 18.52
C ARG A 179 -15.52 -21.27 18.58
N GLN A 180 -15.47 -19.99 18.29
CA GLN A 180 -16.63 -19.10 18.25
C GLN A 180 -17.27 -19.01 16.84
N LEU A 181 -16.63 -19.55 15.81
CA LEU A 181 -17.17 -19.52 14.46
C LEU A 181 -18.42 -20.42 14.34
N PRO A 182 -19.42 -20.00 13.55
CA PRO A 182 -20.68 -20.74 13.37
C PRO A 182 -20.54 -21.89 12.36
N ILE A 183 -19.56 -22.76 12.58
CA ILE A 183 -19.25 -23.95 11.75
C ILE A 183 -19.22 -25.19 12.64
N SER A 184 -19.18 -26.37 12.03
CA SER A 184 -19.15 -27.64 12.77
C SER A 184 -17.88 -27.77 13.64
N ALA A 185 -17.97 -28.54 14.72
CA ALA A 185 -16.83 -28.80 15.59
C ALA A 185 -15.67 -29.44 14.82
N ASP A 186 -15.97 -30.33 13.89
CA ASP A 186 -14.96 -30.99 13.03
C ASP A 186 -14.24 -29.96 12.13
N GLU A 187 -14.95 -29.00 11.57
CA GLU A 187 -14.31 -27.92 10.80
C GLU A 187 -13.52 -26.96 11.66
N GLN A 188 -13.98 -26.68 12.90
CA GLN A 188 -13.20 -25.92 13.85
C GLN A 188 -11.88 -26.61 14.19
N ASP A 189 -11.89 -27.94 14.39
CA ASP A 189 -10.68 -28.73 14.64
C ASP A 189 -9.71 -28.65 13.46
N ARG A 190 -10.19 -28.82 12.24
CA ARG A 190 -9.39 -28.72 11.01
C ARG A 190 -8.80 -27.32 10.82
N LEU A 191 -9.56 -26.27 11.07
CA LEU A 191 -9.06 -24.89 11.00
C LEU A 191 -7.98 -24.63 12.06
N ILE A 192 -8.15 -25.15 13.27
CA ILE A 192 -7.15 -25.03 14.33
C ILE A 192 -5.86 -25.76 13.93
N ALA A 193 -5.96 -26.97 13.40
CA ALA A 193 -4.81 -27.72 12.90
C ALA A 193 -4.14 -27.01 11.73
N PHE A 194 -4.91 -26.49 10.78
CA PHE A 194 -4.44 -25.77 9.62
C PHE A 194 -3.72 -24.46 9.99
N PHE A 195 -4.29 -23.62 10.85
CA PHE A 195 -3.65 -22.39 11.29
C PHE A 195 -2.41 -22.63 12.13
N GLY A 196 -2.45 -23.65 12.98
CA GLY A 196 -1.34 -24.01 13.86
C GLY A 196 -0.19 -24.73 13.16
N GLY A 197 -0.45 -25.33 11.99
CA GLY A 197 0.50 -26.19 11.31
C GLY A 197 0.74 -27.50 12.07
N ALA A 198 -0.30 -28.02 12.74
CA ALA A 198 -0.21 -29.26 13.50
C ALA A 198 -0.25 -30.53 12.61
N GLU A 199 -0.73 -30.40 11.39
CA GLU A 199 -0.86 -31.46 10.40
C GLU A 199 -0.23 -31.04 9.09
N ASP A 200 0.35 -32.03 8.37
CA ASP A 200 0.78 -31.88 6.98
C ASP A 200 -0.34 -32.39 6.06
N PHE A 201 -1.06 -31.47 5.44
CA PHE A 201 -2.16 -31.80 4.54
C PHE A 201 -1.71 -32.28 3.15
N LEU A 202 -0.41 -32.43 2.92
CA LEU A 202 0.17 -32.97 1.68
C LEU A 202 1.03 -34.23 1.93
N ASP A 203 0.91 -34.85 3.09
CA ASP A 203 1.73 -36.02 3.51
C ASP A 203 1.51 -37.25 2.65
N ASP A 204 0.39 -37.34 1.93
CA ASP A 204 0.07 -38.39 0.97
C ASP A 204 0.79 -38.20 -0.38
N LEU A 205 1.49 -37.09 -0.60
CA LEU A 205 2.21 -36.79 -1.84
C LEU A 205 3.72 -36.84 -1.65
N SER A 206 4.45 -37.35 -2.64
CA SER A 206 5.90 -37.22 -2.69
C SER A 206 6.31 -35.77 -2.91
N LEU A 207 7.56 -35.39 -2.62
CA LEU A 207 8.06 -34.02 -2.73
C LEU A 207 7.83 -33.39 -4.11
N GLY A 208 8.05 -34.16 -5.18
CA GLY A 208 7.80 -33.67 -6.54
C GLY A 208 6.32 -33.40 -6.79
N GLU A 209 5.47 -34.35 -6.35
CA GLU A 209 4.02 -34.21 -6.47
C GLU A 209 3.47 -33.08 -5.63
N GLN A 210 4.03 -32.79 -4.45
CA GLN A 210 3.65 -31.62 -3.64
C GLN A 210 3.90 -30.32 -4.39
N PHE A 211 5.06 -30.17 -5.02
CA PHE A 211 5.39 -28.97 -5.79
C PHE A 211 4.48 -28.80 -7.01
N ASP A 212 4.24 -29.88 -7.76
CA ASP A 212 3.31 -29.88 -8.90
C ASP A 212 1.88 -29.53 -8.44
N TYR A 213 1.45 -30.08 -7.30
CA TYR A 213 0.15 -29.80 -6.72
C TYR A 213 -0.02 -28.34 -6.35
N ILE A 214 0.87 -27.76 -5.55
CA ILE A 214 0.76 -26.36 -5.11
C ILE A 214 0.90 -25.36 -6.25
N SER A 215 1.60 -25.74 -7.32
CA SER A 215 1.80 -24.87 -8.50
C SER A 215 0.65 -24.94 -9.51
N SER A 216 -0.25 -25.93 -9.41
CA SER A 216 -1.30 -26.17 -10.40
C SER A 216 -2.72 -26.19 -9.84
N VAL A 217 -2.89 -26.52 -8.57
CA VAL A 217 -4.21 -26.59 -7.94
C VAL A 217 -4.58 -25.25 -7.32
N SER A 218 -5.85 -24.87 -7.45
CA SER A 218 -6.31 -23.62 -6.85
C SER A 218 -6.36 -23.71 -5.32
N TYR A 219 -6.11 -22.58 -4.66
CA TYR A 219 -6.07 -22.51 -3.20
C TYR A 219 -7.38 -22.96 -2.55
N ASN A 220 -8.53 -22.50 -3.08
CA ASN A 220 -9.83 -22.92 -2.55
C ASN A 220 -10.08 -24.42 -2.78
N ARG A 221 -9.55 -25.00 -3.87
CA ARG A 221 -9.62 -26.44 -4.11
C ARG A 221 -8.80 -27.23 -3.09
N PHE A 222 -7.59 -26.75 -2.77
CA PHE A 222 -6.75 -27.30 -1.71
C PHE A 222 -7.48 -27.26 -0.35
N LEU A 223 -8.07 -26.12 0.00
CA LEU A 223 -8.83 -25.98 1.26
C LEU A 223 -10.01 -26.96 1.33
N MET A 224 -10.67 -27.22 0.20
CA MET A 224 -11.79 -28.14 0.13
C MET A 224 -11.34 -29.60 0.18
N ASP A 225 -10.40 -30.00 -0.66
CA ASP A 225 -10.07 -31.42 -0.92
C ASP A 225 -9.08 -31.97 0.10
N LYS A 226 -8.12 -31.17 0.54
CA LYS A 226 -7.05 -31.59 1.46
C LYS A 226 -7.34 -31.20 2.90
N VAL A 227 -7.71 -29.94 3.14
CA VAL A 227 -8.05 -29.49 4.50
C VAL A 227 -9.47 -29.91 4.90
N GLY A 228 -10.36 -30.14 3.94
CA GLY A 228 -11.72 -30.61 4.16
C GLY A 228 -12.68 -29.54 4.67
N LEU A 229 -12.49 -28.30 4.22
CA LEU A 229 -13.35 -27.19 4.60
C LEU A 229 -14.59 -27.07 3.69
N SER A 230 -15.71 -26.64 4.28
CA SER A 230 -16.91 -26.27 3.52
C SER A 230 -16.72 -24.97 2.75
N GLN A 231 -17.62 -24.70 1.78
CA GLN A 231 -17.64 -23.43 1.07
C GLN A 231 -17.85 -22.23 2.00
N GLN A 232 -18.58 -22.41 3.10
CA GLN A 232 -18.78 -21.36 4.10
C GLN A 232 -17.45 -20.98 4.76
N SER A 233 -16.65 -21.97 5.16
CA SER A 233 -15.35 -21.72 5.78
C SER A 233 -14.33 -21.20 4.77
N ILE A 234 -14.36 -21.66 3.52
CA ILE A 234 -13.48 -21.18 2.45
C ILE A 234 -13.72 -19.69 2.16
N ALA A 235 -14.95 -19.23 2.20
CA ALA A 235 -15.30 -17.83 1.93
C ALA A 235 -14.61 -16.83 2.88
N MET A 236 -14.17 -17.26 4.07
CA MET A 236 -13.42 -16.39 5.00
C MET A 236 -12.04 -15.99 4.45
N PHE A 237 -11.46 -16.80 3.56
CA PHE A 237 -10.14 -16.54 2.97
C PHE A 237 -10.22 -15.68 1.70
N ASP A 238 -11.34 -15.72 0.99
CA ASP A 238 -11.53 -14.98 -0.27
C ASP A 238 -11.39 -13.46 -0.06
N GLY A 239 -11.86 -12.93 1.07
CA GLY A 239 -11.76 -11.50 1.36
C GLY A 239 -10.32 -10.99 1.35
N HIS A 240 -9.37 -11.77 1.86
CA HIS A 240 -7.94 -11.42 1.87
C HIS A 240 -7.36 -11.40 0.44
N LEU A 241 -7.60 -12.44 -0.34
CA LEU A 241 -7.07 -12.55 -1.70
C LEU A 241 -7.71 -11.53 -2.67
N LEU A 242 -9.01 -11.27 -2.54
CA LEU A 242 -9.70 -10.26 -3.33
C LEU A 242 -9.16 -8.86 -3.09
N VAL A 243 -8.84 -8.51 -1.84
CA VAL A 243 -8.29 -7.19 -1.50
C VAL A 243 -6.88 -7.01 -2.05
N LEU A 244 -6.04 -8.05 -1.99
CA LEU A 244 -4.65 -7.96 -2.42
C LEU A 244 -4.48 -8.11 -3.93
N ASN A 245 -5.19 -9.05 -4.55
CA ASN A 245 -4.92 -9.47 -5.92
C ASN A 245 -6.10 -9.30 -6.87
N GLY A 246 -7.28 -8.89 -6.38
CA GLY A 246 -8.47 -8.65 -7.18
C GLY A 246 -9.20 -9.92 -7.66
N VAL A 247 -8.73 -11.12 -7.28
CA VAL A 247 -9.34 -12.41 -7.65
C VAL A 247 -9.40 -13.33 -6.43
N SER A 248 -10.34 -14.29 -6.46
CA SER A 248 -10.55 -15.22 -5.34
C SER A 248 -9.54 -16.36 -5.33
N GLY A 249 -9.51 -17.12 -4.24
CA GLY A 249 -8.69 -18.33 -4.12
C GLY A 249 -9.03 -19.44 -5.13
N TRP A 250 -10.11 -19.33 -5.91
CA TRP A 250 -10.40 -20.20 -7.04
C TRP A 250 -9.50 -19.95 -8.26
N GLN A 251 -8.97 -18.74 -8.39
CA GLN A 251 -8.12 -18.30 -9.50
C GLN A 251 -6.63 -18.22 -9.15
N HIS A 252 -6.28 -18.34 -7.88
CA HIS A 252 -4.90 -18.46 -7.43
C HIS A 252 -4.51 -19.93 -7.25
N THR A 253 -3.33 -20.31 -7.67
CA THR A 253 -2.72 -21.56 -7.21
C THR A 253 -2.42 -21.48 -5.71
N VAL A 254 -2.21 -22.62 -5.06
CA VAL A 254 -1.82 -22.65 -3.64
C VAL A 254 -0.54 -21.83 -3.43
N LEU A 255 0.44 -21.99 -4.31
CA LEU A 255 1.71 -21.27 -4.24
C LEU A 255 1.53 -19.74 -4.34
N GLU A 256 0.72 -19.28 -5.30
CA GLU A 256 0.42 -17.86 -5.46
C GLU A 256 -0.33 -17.27 -4.27
N ALA A 257 -1.34 -17.97 -3.77
CA ALA A 257 -2.12 -17.53 -2.63
C ALA A 257 -1.26 -17.39 -1.36
N ILE A 258 -0.40 -18.36 -1.09
CA ILE A 258 0.52 -18.31 0.07
C ILE A 258 1.58 -17.23 -0.11
N SER A 259 2.10 -17.05 -1.34
CA SER A 259 3.02 -15.95 -1.64
C SER A 259 2.36 -14.58 -1.45
N ALA A 260 1.05 -14.50 -1.63
CA ALA A 260 0.24 -13.31 -1.33
C ALA A 260 -0.16 -13.19 0.16
N GLY A 261 0.34 -14.06 1.04
CA GLY A 261 0.08 -14.02 2.47
C GLY A 261 -1.18 -14.78 2.91
N ALA A 262 -1.76 -15.65 2.08
CA ALA A 262 -2.82 -16.56 2.54
C ALA A 262 -2.27 -17.57 3.55
N PRO A 263 -3.11 -18.02 4.51
CA PRO A 263 -2.68 -19.00 5.52
C PRO A 263 -2.44 -20.38 4.92
N GLY A 264 -1.71 -21.24 5.68
CA GLY A 264 -1.50 -22.65 5.36
C GLY A 264 -0.06 -23.04 5.07
N LEU A 265 0.87 -22.09 5.02
CA LEU A 265 2.27 -22.40 4.80
C LEU A 265 2.78 -23.48 5.78
N ARG A 266 2.45 -23.39 7.05
CA ARG A 266 2.86 -24.33 8.08
C ARG A 266 2.17 -25.69 8.01
N ALA A 267 1.12 -25.81 7.21
CA ALA A 267 0.29 -27.00 7.07
C ALA A 267 0.66 -27.86 5.85
N MET A 268 1.83 -27.65 5.25
CA MET A 268 2.31 -28.33 4.04
C MET A 268 3.71 -28.95 4.21
N GLY A 269 4.02 -29.41 5.42
CA GLY A 269 5.17 -30.21 5.75
C GLY A 269 6.52 -29.63 5.28
N TRP A 270 7.27 -30.43 4.51
CA TRP A 270 8.62 -30.05 4.10
C TRP A 270 8.67 -28.90 3.08
N VAL A 271 7.62 -28.73 2.26
CA VAL A 271 7.49 -27.56 1.38
C VAL A 271 7.55 -26.27 2.18
N THR A 272 7.08 -26.30 3.42
CA THR A 272 7.14 -25.19 4.39
C THR A 272 8.57 -24.68 4.57
N ASN A 273 9.54 -25.56 4.77
CA ASN A 273 10.93 -25.14 5.03
C ASN A 273 11.60 -24.48 3.82
N PHE A 274 11.23 -24.88 2.62
CA PHE A 274 11.73 -24.28 1.39
C PHE A 274 11.02 -22.95 1.10
N VAL A 275 9.70 -22.91 1.29
CA VAL A 275 8.89 -21.73 1.04
C VAL A 275 8.99 -20.72 2.18
N ASP A 276 9.23 -21.13 3.44
CA ASP A 276 9.55 -20.20 4.54
C ASP A 276 10.82 -19.40 4.23
N SER A 277 11.83 -20.06 3.64
CA SER A 277 13.04 -19.36 3.19
C SER A 277 12.75 -18.44 1.99
N LEU A 278 11.89 -18.87 1.08
CA LEU A 278 11.46 -18.09 -0.08
C LEU A 278 10.48 -16.97 0.34
N ALA A 279 9.55 -17.26 1.23
CA ALA A 279 8.59 -16.28 1.76
C ALA A 279 9.27 -15.27 2.69
N ALA A 280 10.25 -15.66 3.50
CA ALA A 280 11.09 -14.74 4.25
C ALA A 280 11.93 -13.86 3.32
N MET A 281 12.33 -14.38 2.16
CA MET A 281 13.05 -13.63 1.13
C MET A 281 12.13 -12.73 0.29
N MET A 282 10.86 -13.13 0.07
CA MET A 282 9.88 -12.38 -0.72
C MET A 282 9.00 -11.43 0.12
N ILE A 283 8.73 -11.77 1.37
CA ILE A 283 7.80 -11.02 2.25
C ILE A 283 8.57 -10.22 3.31
N GLY A 284 9.88 -10.43 3.46
CA GLY A 284 10.77 -9.62 4.30
C GLY A 284 10.31 -9.36 5.74
N GLY A 285 9.69 -10.35 6.40
CA GLY A 285 9.03 -10.14 7.68
C GLY A 285 7.58 -9.69 7.51
N VAL A 286 6.82 -9.64 8.58
CA VAL A 286 5.44 -9.10 8.59
C VAL A 286 5.45 -7.74 7.89
N ALA A 287 4.69 -7.61 6.81
CA ALA A 287 4.62 -6.40 6.01
C ALA A 287 4.47 -5.17 6.92
N GLU A 288 5.53 -4.41 7.06
CA GLU A 288 5.47 -3.14 7.77
C GLU A 288 4.77 -2.12 6.87
N ILE A 289 3.49 -1.97 7.08
CA ILE A 289 2.73 -0.91 6.45
C ILE A 289 2.89 0.33 7.32
N ARG A 290 3.48 1.37 6.74
CA ARG A 290 3.59 2.69 7.34
C ARG A 290 2.81 3.69 6.50
N MET A 291 2.37 4.79 7.09
CA MET A 291 1.69 5.83 6.35
C MET A 291 1.79 7.17 7.08
N PHE A 292 1.78 8.23 6.30
CA PHE A 292 1.54 9.57 6.80
C PHE A 292 0.03 9.83 6.94
N PRO A 293 -0.39 10.80 7.75
CA PRO A 293 -1.81 11.17 7.89
C PRO A 293 -2.51 11.53 6.58
N ASP A 294 -1.77 12.01 5.59
CA ASP A 294 -2.22 12.33 4.24
C ASP A 294 -1.69 11.33 3.18
N GLY A 295 -1.22 10.16 3.62
CA GLY A 295 -0.64 9.13 2.77
C GLY A 295 0.66 9.60 2.10
N ASN A 296 0.94 9.06 0.91
CA ASN A 296 2.16 9.38 0.17
C ASN A 296 2.22 10.82 -0.37
N ALA A 297 1.19 11.63 -0.15
CA ALA A 297 1.26 13.08 -0.41
C ALA A 297 2.39 13.74 0.40
N SER A 298 2.64 13.30 1.63
CA SER A 298 3.77 13.77 2.43
C SER A 298 5.12 13.48 1.78
N VAL A 299 5.29 12.34 1.11
CA VAL A 299 6.54 12.03 0.37
C VAL A 299 6.74 13.02 -0.77
N ALA A 300 5.69 13.29 -1.57
CA ALA A 300 5.74 14.31 -2.63
C ALA A 300 6.11 15.69 -2.07
N ARG A 301 5.51 16.06 -0.94
CA ARG A 301 5.74 17.34 -0.26
C ARG A 301 7.20 17.48 0.21
N LEU A 302 7.79 16.40 0.74
CA LEU A 302 9.20 16.36 1.12
C LEU A 302 10.11 16.56 -0.10
N ILE A 303 9.83 15.90 -1.22
CA ILE A 303 10.62 16.10 -2.45
C ILE A 303 10.49 17.54 -2.97
N VAL A 304 9.28 18.07 -3.01
CA VAL A 304 9.04 19.45 -3.47
C VAL A 304 9.77 20.47 -2.58
N GLN A 305 9.74 20.27 -1.26
CA GLN A 305 10.47 21.14 -0.33
C GLN A 305 11.99 21.04 -0.52
N LYS A 306 12.52 19.86 -0.83
CA LYS A 306 13.94 19.71 -1.20
C LYS A 306 14.29 20.41 -2.52
N LEU A 307 13.38 20.38 -3.49
CA LEU A 307 13.55 21.08 -4.77
C LEU A 307 13.39 22.60 -4.64
N ILE A 308 12.42 23.05 -3.85
CA ILE A 308 12.07 24.45 -3.68
C ILE A 308 11.87 24.74 -2.19
N PRO A 309 12.96 24.96 -1.41
CA PRO A 309 12.87 25.18 0.04
C PRO A 309 11.94 26.35 0.45
N SER A 310 11.79 27.35 -0.41
CA SER A 310 10.94 28.53 -0.16
C SER A 310 9.44 28.21 -0.17
N VAL A 311 9.02 27.03 -0.63
CA VAL A 311 7.62 26.62 -0.61
C VAL A 311 7.12 26.34 0.81
N ALA A 312 8.01 25.86 1.67
CA ALA A 312 7.72 25.58 3.08
C ALA A 312 8.98 25.81 3.94
N PRO A 313 9.41 27.09 4.12
CA PRO A 313 10.72 27.42 4.71
C PRO A 313 10.85 27.00 6.18
N ASN A 314 9.75 26.80 6.88
CA ASN A 314 9.73 26.43 8.30
C ASN A 314 9.52 24.91 8.52
N MET A 315 9.30 24.14 7.46
CA MET A 315 9.12 22.71 7.57
C MET A 315 10.42 22.01 7.95
N GLN A 316 10.37 21.17 8.97
CA GLN A 316 11.55 20.49 9.53
C GLN A 316 11.72 19.05 9.05
N GLY A 317 10.79 18.54 8.24
CA GLY A 317 10.85 17.21 7.66
C GLY A 317 9.65 16.34 7.97
N ILE A 318 9.88 15.05 8.23
CA ILE A 318 8.80 14.08 8.40
C ILE A 318 7.87 14.36 9.60
N ALA A 319 8.39 15.04 10.63
CA ALA A 319 7.64 15.31 11.86
C ALA A 319 6.49 16.31 11.65
N ASP A 320 6.60 17.20 10.67
CA ASP A 320 5.62 18.29 10.45
C ASP A 320 5.13 18.40 9.00
N VAL A 321 5.64 17.58 8.08
CA VAL A 321 5.28 17.65 6.65
C VAL A 321 3.78 17.57 6.42
N ALA A 322 3.07 16.73 7.17
CA ALA A 322 1.62 16.56 7.02
C ALA A 322 0.82 17.81 7.42
N VAL A 323 1.34 18.63 8.33
CA VAL A 323 0.68 19.83 8.83
C VAL A 323 1.28 21.14 8.29
N ALA A 324 2.41 21.06 7.60
CA ALA A 324 3.10 22.23 7.06
C ALA A 324 2.25 22.93 5.99
N GLN A 325 2.21 24.24 6.06
CA GLN A 325 1.54 25.10 5.06
C GLN A 325 2.48 25.36 3.89
N PHE A 326 2.09 24.95 2.68
CA PHE A 326 2.86 25.18 1.46
C PHE A 326 2.42 26.46 0.75
N ASN A 327 3.38 27.30 0.41
CA ASN A 327 3.18 28.47 -0.43
C ASN A 327 3.23 28.08 -1.91
N TYR A 328 2.10 27.71 -2.49
CA TYR A 328 2.01 27.32 -3.91
C TYR A 328 2.43 28.42 -4.87
N GLY A 329 2.33 29.70 -4.46
CA GLY A 329 2.87 30.80 -5.25
C GLY A 329 4.40 30.79 -5.38
N ALA A 330 5.10 29.98 -4.59
CA ALA A 330 6.54 29.79 -4.71
C ALA A 330 6.94 28.72 -5.74
N LEU A 331 5.97 27.92 -6.21
CA LEU A 331 6.23 26.85 -7.20
C LEU A 331 6.49 27.42 -8.61
N ASP A 332 5.92 28.54 -8.94
CA ASP A 332 5.98 29.17 -10.25
C ASP A 332 6.61 30.56 -10.15
N ARG A 333 7.92 30.57 -9.87
CA ARG A 333 8.71 31.81 -9.87
C ARG A 333 9.85 31.71 -10.86
N GLU A 334 9.99 32.75 -11.69
CA GLU A 334 11.21 32.97 -12.46
C GLU A 334 12.43 32.96 -11.53
N ASN A 335 13.45 32.21 -11.87
CA ASN A 335 14.72 32.10 -11.14
C ASN A 335 14.69 31.31 -9.79
N GLN A 336 13.80 30.37 -9.61
CA GLN A 336 14.01 29.32 -8.61
C GLN A 336 14.83 28.19 -9.21
N SER A 337 16.08 28.20 -8.92
CA SER A 337 17.01 27.09 -9.23
C SER A 337 16.85 25.94 -8.25
#